data_6b83dfe43cc77b5dc05356efc67cbb76
#
_entry.id   6b83dfe43cc77b5dc05356efc67cbb76
#
_cell.length_a   1.000
_cell.length_b   1.000
_cell.length_c   1.000
_cell.angle_alpha   90.00
_cell.angle_beta   90.00
_cell.angle_gamma   90.00
#
_symmetry.space_group_name_H-M   'P 1'
#
loop_
_entity.id
_entity.type
_entity.pdbx_description
1 polymer ?
#
loop_
_entity_poly.entity_id
_entity_poly.type
_entity_poly.pdbx_seq_one_letter_code
_entity_poly.pdbx_strand_id
1 'polypeptide(L)'
;VLRQAQHEGLGGEAVGSGNHLDGLQQLPLAPQDPHPEPVGGRGSGTTLKAQPSQVQTGESGPVAIVGAGVAGLTLAVTLAEQGVPVTLYDRAPTLGASAASWLAGGMLAPHCEAEKADAAIVAPGLAAIDWWSARVPGVERRGTLVVALSRDAGEVSRFARRTSGGERLDAAGVAALEPDLAGRFAAGLFFADEAHLDPRLALQALAERFVALGGTLSLNTAVDPKRLGAEKGGQIVDCRGAAATDPALRRVRGEMLILSAPGVSLSRPVRLLHPRHPLYVVPRGRGLFMLGATEIESAAAGPITARSVMDLLNAAVALHPGFGEAAIAETGAGLRPAFADNLPRIGEGAPGLSLNGFYRHGFLLAPAFATAAADRLLADVPGHRRVA
;
A
#
# COMPACT_ATOMS: atom_id res chain seq x y z
N VAL A 1 32.69 -37.93 30.96
CA VAL A 1 33.72 -38.97 31.01
C VAL A 1 34.45 -38.92 29.69
N LEU A 2 35.66 -38.39 29.78
CA LEU A 2 36.70 -38.38 28.75
C LEU A 2 37.19 -39.82 28.42
N ARG A 3 37.55 -40.08 27.16
CA ARG A 3 38.82 -40.75 26.82
C ARG A 3 39.25 -40.49 25.39
N GLN A 4 40.47 -39.96 25.25
CA GLN A 4 41.38 -39.93 24.13
C GLN A 4 41.94 -41.32 23.79
N ALA A 5 42.33 -41.51 22.54
CA ALA A 5 43.52 -42.30 22.10
C ALA A 5 43.79 -41.87 20.65
N GLN A 6 44.83 -41.55 20.43
CA GLN A 6 46.14 -41.21 19.91
C GLN A 6 46.61 -42.24 18.86
N HIS A 7 47.10 -41.64 17.71
CA HIS A 7 48.31 -41.92 16.89
C HIS A 7 48.59 -43.28 16.29
N GLU A 8 48.77 -43.20 14.96
CA GLU A 8 49.97 -43.59 14.14
C GLU A 8 49.53 -43.50 12.67
N GLY A 9 50.08 -42.85 11.72
CA GLY A 9 51.40 -42.44 11.34
C GLY A 9 51.98 -43.32 10.22
N LEU A 10 52.13 -42.82 9.00
CA LEU A 10 53.04 -43.14 7.90
C LEU A 10 52.30 -42.95 6.57
N GLY A 11 52.76 -42.08 5.70
CA GLY A 11 53.88 -42.02 4.87
C GLY A 11 53.44 -41.54 3.50
N GLY A 12 54.02 -40.52 3.01
CA GLY A 12 53.76 -39.63 1.91
C GLY A 12 53.71 -40.22 0.52
N GLU A 13 53.14 -39.43 -0.34
CA GLU A 13 53.71 -39.09 -1.65
C GLU A 13 52.93 -37.91 -2.23
N ALA A 14 53.65 -36.86 -2.60
CA ALA A 14 53.16 -35.70 -3.30
C ALA A 14 53.20 -35.97 -4.81
N VAL A 15 52.06 -35.77 -5.49
CA VAL A 15 52.06 -35.54 -6.95
C VAL A 15 50.91 -34.60 -7.34
N GLY A 16 51.29 -33.49 -7.95
CA GLY A 16 50.59 -32.94 -9.11
C GLY A 16 49.39 -32.03 -8.86
N SER A 17 49.66 -30.74 -8.81
CA SER A 17 48.71 -29.64 -9.14
C SER A 17 48.03 -29.86 -10.50
N GLY A 18 46.71 -29.83 -10.51
CA GLY A 18 45.91 -29.80 -11.72
C GLY A 18 44.61 -29.05 -11.45
N ASN A 19 44.61 -27.77 -11.78
CA ASN A 19 43.39 -26.96 -11.87
C ASN A 19 42.45 -27.59 -12.89
N HIS A 20 41.28 -28.02 -12.46
CA HIS A 20 40.12 -28.26 -13.32
C HIS A 20 38.87 -27.74 -12.63
N LEU A 21 38.64 -26.43 -12.79
CA LEU A 21 37.36 -25.78 -12.65
C LEU A 21 37.10 -24.96 -13.93
N ASP A 22 36.98 -25.66 -15.04
CA ASP A 22 36.43 -25.16 -16.29
C ASP A 22 35.32 -26.11 -16.73
N GLY A 23 34.07 -25.65 -16.72
CA GLY A 23 32.98 -26.47 -17.26
C GLY A 23 31.59 -26.17 -16.71
N LEU A 24 31.31 -24.99 -16.18
CA LEU A 24 29.91 -24.51 -16.08
C LEU A 24 29.62 -23.61 -17.26
N GLN A 25 29.11 -24.23 -18.34
CA GLN A 25 28.55 -23.53 -19.49
C GLN A 25 27.42 -22.62 -18.99
N GLN A 26 27.61 -21.33 -19.18
CA GLN A 26 26.57 -20.33 -19.04
C GLN A 26 25.46 -20.62 -20.06
N LEU A 27 24.27 -20.95 -19.58
CA LEU A 27 23.07 -20.91 -20.39
C LEU A 27 22.82 -19.43 -20.76
N PRO A 28 22.53 -19.11 -22.01
CA PRO A 28 22.24 -17.75 -22.41
C PRO A 28 20.93 -17.27 -21.76
N LEU A 29 21.03 -16.21 -20.97
CA LEU A 29 19.88 -15.42 -20.51
C LEU A 29 19.16 -14.89 -21.77
N ALA A 30 17.87 -15.12 -21.85
CA ALA A 30 17.02 -14.51 -22.86
C ALA A 30 17.21 -12.98 -22.82
N PRO A 31 17.18 -12.29 -23.96
CA PRO A 31 17.36 -10.86 -24.02
C PRO A 31 16.29 -10.17 -23.18
N GLN A 32 16.72 -9.48 -22.13
CA GLN A 32 15.89 -8.48 -21.46
C GLN A 32 15.77 -7.33 -22.43
N ASP A 33 14.52 -6.91 -22.72
CA ASP A 33 14.27 -5.67 -23.44
C ASP A 33 15.02 -4.54 -22.72
N PRO A 34 15.74 -3.70 -23.45
CA PRO A 34 16.52 -2.64 -22.84
C PRO A 34 15.57 -1.66 -22.16
N HIS A 35 15.73 -1.50 -20.86
CA HIS A 35 15.21 -0.33 -20.18
C HIS A 35 15.70 0.90 -20.96
N PRO A 36 14.83 1.86 -21.28
CA PRO A 36 15.29 3.10 -21.91
C PRO A 36 16.29 3.76 -20.95
N GLU A 37 17.50 3.97 -21.44
CA GLU A 37 18.52 4.73 -20.74
C GLU A 37 17.95 6.11 -20.40
N PRO A 38 18.24 6.68 -19.22
CA PRO A 38 17.86 8.03 -18.91
C PRO A 38 18.64 8.97 -19.83
N VAL A 39 17.95 9.54 -20.81
CA VAL A 39 18.46 10.65 -21.61
C VAL A 39 18.76 11.78 -20.63
N GLY A 40 20.03 12.12 -20.51
CA GLY A 40 20.52 13.23 -19.70
C GLY A 40 19.94 14.56 -20.21
N GLY A 41 18.77 14.93 -19.71
CA GLY A 41 18.15 16.23 -19.87
C GLY A 41 18.30 17.03 -18.60
N ARG A 42 18.87 18.21 -18.72
CA ARG A 42 18.98 19.22 -17.66
C ARG A 42 17.61 19.40 -17.02
N GLY A 43 17.54 19.28 -15.68
CA GLY A 43 16.31 19.29 -14.89
C GLY A 43 15.43 20.51 -15.09
N SER A 44 14.39 20.35 -15.87
CA SER A 44 13.19 21.18 -15.83
C SER A 44 12.12 20.31 -15.17
N GLY A 45 11.63 20.73 -13.99
CA GLY A 45 10.53 20.04 -13.31
C GLY A 45 9.35 19.87 -14.29
N THR A 46 8.86 18.65 -14.42
CA THR A 46 7.73 18.38 -15.31
C THR A 46 6.45 18.91 -14.66
N THR A 47 5.96 20.02 -15.16
CA THR A 47 4.67 20.60 -14.75
C THR A 47 3.64 20.22 -15.81
N LEU A 48 2.69 19.35 -15.45
CA LEU A 48 1.53 19.06 -16.27
C LEU A 48 0.48 20.15 -16.04
N LYS A 49 0.17 20.97 -17.04
CA LYS A 49 -0.85 22.00 -17.00
C LYS A 49 -1.95 21.69 -18.00
N ALA A 50 -3.19 21.64 -17.54
CA ALA A 50 -4.36 21.77 -18.42
C ALA A 50 -4.64 23.26 -18.67
N GLN A 51 -5.08 23.64 -19.88
CA GLN A 51 -5.53 25.00 -20.13
C GLN A 51 -6.84 25.26 -19.37
N PRO A 52 -6.98 26.34 -18.60
CA PRO A 52 -8.16 26.59 -17.82
C PRO A 52 -9.36 26.96 -18.70
N SER A 53 -10.42 26.17 -18.68
CA SER A 53 -11.76 26.65 -19.00
C SER A 53 -12.22 27.55 -17.87
N GLN A 54 -12.51 28.82 -18.15
CA GLN A 54 -12.99 29.80 -17.16
C GLN A 54 -14.41 29.40 -16.70
N VAL A 55 -14.47 28.75 -15.53
CA VAL A 55 -15.69 28.70 -14.73
C VAL A 55 -15.50 29.67 -13.58
N GLN A 56 -16.22 30.79 -13.61
CA GLN A 56 -16.30 31.72 -12.50
C GLN A 56 -17.07 31.05 -11.35
N THR A 57 -16.37 30.59 -10.35
CA THR A 57 -16.93 30.17 -9.07
C THR A 57 -16.31 31.03 -7.96
N GLY A 58 -17.04 31.28 -6.90
CA GLY A 58 -16.70 32.20 -5.80
C GLY A 58 -15.26 32.02 -5.31
N GLU A 59 -14.59 33.11 -5.00
CA GLU A 59 -13.18 33.25 -4.72
C GLU A 59 -12.71 32.48 -3.46
N SER A 60 -12.59 31.17 -3.54
CA SER A 60 -11.73 30.43 -2.62
C SER A 60 -10.29 30.61 -3.06
N GLY A 61 -9.42 31.10 -2.15
CA GLY A 61 -8.00 31.24 -2.44
C GLY A 61 -7.35 29.90 -2.84
N PRO A 62 -6.22 29.93 -3.55
CA PRO A 62 -5.55 28.70 -4.02
C PRO A 62 -5.10 27.84 -2.85
N VAL A 63 -5.33 26.53 -2.95
CA VAL A 63 -4.87 25.54 -1.97
C VAL A 63 -3.59 24.86 -2.47
N ALA A 64 -2.57 24.82 -1.64
CA ALA A 64 -1.34 24.09 -1.89
C ALA A 64 -1.28 22.81 -1.02
N ILE A 65 -1.16 21.67 -1.65
CA ILE A 65 -1.02 20.37 -0.97
C ILE A 65 0.41 19.87 -1.17
N VAL A 66 1.05 19.37 -0.11
CA VAL A 66 2.41 18.85 -0.16
C VAL A 66 2.41 17.36 0.16
N GLY A 67 2.75 16.53 -0.83
CA GLY A 67 2.76 15.08 -0.79
C GLY A 67 1.68 14.44 -1.66
N ALA A 68 2.07 13.78 -2.76
CA ALA A 68 1.19 13.12 -3.72
C ALA A 68 1.00 11.61 -3.42
N GLY A 69 0.91 11.26 -2.14
CA GLY A 69 0.42 9.96 -1.69
C GLY A 69 -1.10 9.88 -1.71
N VAL A 70 -1.67 8.78 -1.20
CA VAL A 70 -3.13 8.58 -1.18
C VAL A 70 -3.87 9.73 -0.49
N ALA A 71 -3.37 10.26 0.62
CA ALA A 71 -4.00 11.37 1.35
C ALA A 71 -4.04 12.66 0.51
N GLY A 72 -2.90 13.05 -0.08
CA GLY A 72 -2.82 14.26 -0.88
C GLY A 72 -3.62 14.19 -2.18
N LEU A 73 -3.57 13.05 -2.88
CA LEU A 73 -4.32 12.86 -4.12
C LEU A 73 -5.84 12.81 -3.89
N THR A 74 -6.31 12.12 -2.85
CA THR A 74 -7.75 12.13 -2.51
C THR A 74 -8.25 13.52 -2.17
N LEU A 75 -7.48 14.29 -1.37
CA LEU A 75 -7.82 15.67 -1.05
C LEU A 75 -7.78 16.58 -2.28
N ALA A 76 -6.74 16.45 -3.12
CA ALA A 76 -6.59 17.23 -4.34
C ALA A 76 -7.78 17.05 -5.30
N VAL A 77 -8.20 15.78 -5.52
CA VAL A 77 -9.37 15.47 -6.35
C VAL A 77 -10.64 16.01 -5.70
N THR A 78 -10.83 15.81 -4.39
CA THR A 78 -12.01 16.28 -3.66
C THR A 78 -12.19 17.80 -3.76
N LEU A 79 -11.11 18.57 -3.64
CA LEU A 79 -11.15 20.04 -3.78
C LEU A 79 -11.34 20.46 -5.25
N ALA A 80 -10.65 19.82 -6.19
CA ALA A 80 -10.76 20.15 -7.61
C ALA A 80 -12.17 19.86 -8.16
N GLU A 81 -12.85 18.80 -7.68
CA GLU A 81 -14.25 18.50 -8.00
C GLU A 81 -15.22 19.61 -7.51
N GLN A 82 -14.81 20.37 -6.51
CA GLN A 82 -15.55 21.53 -5.99
C GLN A 82 -15.13 22.86 -6.65
N GLY A 83 -14.28 22.78 -7.70
CA GLY A 83 -13.83 23.96 -8.44
C GLY A 83 -12.74 24.78 -7.73
N VAL A 84 -12.15 24.27 -6.66
CA VAL A 84 -11.08 24.95 -5.93
C VAL A 84 -9.77 24.86 -6.72
N PRO A 85 -9.04 25.97 -6.96
CA PRO A 85 -7.71 25.92 -7.56
C PRO A 85 -6.71 25.22 -6.64
N VAL A 86 -6.13 24.10 -7.08
CA VAL A 86 -5.21 23.30 -6.27
C VAL A 86 -3.89 23.12 -6.99
N THR A 87 -2.78 23.28 -6.24
CA THR A 87 -1.45 22.82 -6.66
C THR A 87 -0.96 21.73 -5.71
N LEU A 88 -0.68 20.54 -6.26
CA LEU A 88 -0.17 19.40 -5.53
C LEU A 88 1.33 19.23 -5.82
N TYR A 89 2.15 19.30 -4.79
CA TYR A 89 3.61 19.17 -4.88
C TYR A 89 4.07 17.81 -4.36
N ASP A 90 5.03 17.19 -5.05
CA ASP A 90 5.75 16.03 -4.52
C ASP A 90 7.25 16.11 -4.88
N ARG A 91 8.09 15.71 -3.92
CA ARG A 91 9.55 15.68 -4.09
C ARG A 91 10.03 14.55 -5.00
N ALA A 92 9.21 13.50 -5.18
CA ALA A 92 9.56 12.35 -6.00
C ALA A 92 9.56 12.71 -7.49
N PRO A 93 10.52 12.18 -8.28
CA PRO A 93 10.58 12.43 -9.72
C PRO A 93 9.42 11.81 -10.48
N THR A 94 8.84 10.74 -9.94
CA THR A 94 7.67 10.06 -10.50
C THR A 94 6.63 9.82 -9.41
N LEU A 95 5.37 9.75 -9.82
CA LEU A 95 4.26 9.48 -8.91
C LEU A 95 4.49 8.17 -8.14
N GLY A 96 4.31 8.23 -6.83
CA GLY A 96 4.39 7.07 -5.96
C GLY A 96 5.79 6.65 -5.52
N ALA A 97 6.89 7.12 -6.16
CA ALA A 97 8.25 6.65 -5.89
C ALA A 97 8.70 6.79 -4.42
N SER A 98 8.12 7.71 -3.66
CA SER A 98 8.40 7.90 -2.23
C SER A 98 7.21 7.59 -1.31
N ALA A 99 6.07 7.21 -1.87
CA ALA A 99 4.82 7.08 -1.13
C ALA A 99 4.63 5.65 -0.58
N ALA A 100 4.38 5.53 0.73
CA ALA A 100 4.01 4.24 1.33
C ALA A 100 2.75 3.62 0.69
N SER A 101 1.84 4.45 0.19
CA SER A 101 0.62 4.02 -0.50
C SER A 101 0.88 3.28 -1.82
N TRP A 102 2.03 3.49 -2.49
CA TRP A 102 2.43 2.75 -3.68
C TRP A 102 2.71 1.27 -3.42
N LEU A 103 3.09 0.96 -2.18
CA LEU A 103 3.43 -0.39 -1.70
C LEU A 103 2.28 -1.04 -0.92
N ALA A 104 1.11 -0.42 -0.89
CA ALA A 104 -0.03 -0.91 -0.14
C ALA A 104 -0.69 -2.14 -0.78
N GLY A 105 -1.40 -2.91 0.03
CA GLY A 105 -2.21 -4.05 -0.43
C GLY A 105 -3.43 -3.63 -1.25
N GLY A 106 -3.96 -2.43 -1.07
CA GLY A 106 -5.14 -1.95 -1.76
C GLY A 106 -6.43 -2.66 -1.34
N MET A 107 -6.43 -3.30 -0.18
CA MET A 107 -7.65 -3.86 0.39
C MET A 107 -8.56 -2.75 0.90
N LEU A 108 -9.81 -2.75 0.46
CA LEU A 108 -10.89 -1.94 0.98
C LEU A 108 -11.73 -2.88 1.87
N ALA A 109 -11.18 -3.19 3.04
CA ALA A 109 -11.61 -4.28 3.90
C ALA A 109 -11.92 -3.78 5.32
N PRO A 110 -12.96 -2.93 5.49
CA PRO A 110 -13.24 -2.26 6.75
C PRO A 110 -13.60 -3.22 7.88
N HIS A 111 -14.35 -4.28 7.59
CA HIS A 111 -14.70 -5.28 8.59
C HIS A 111 -13.48 -6.07 9.08
N CYS A 112 -12.61 -6.48 8.13
CA CYS A 112 -11.36 -7.16 8.46
C CYS A 112 -10.39 -6.28 9.26
N GLU A 113 -10.32 -4.98 8.97
CA GLU A 113 -9.43 -4.06 9.69
C GLU A 113 -9.96 -3.68 11.07
N ALA A 114 -11.28 -3.72 11.30
CA ALA A 114 -11.90 -3.51 12.61
C ALA A 114 -11.46 -4.56 13.67
N GLU A 115 -10.85 -5.68 13.26
CA GLU A 115 -10.26 -6.66 14.18
C GLU A 115 -9.17 -6.05 15.07
N LYS A 116 -8.39 -5.10 14.52
CA LYS A 116 -7.28 -4.41 15.21
C LYS A 116 -7.52 -2.92 15.44
N ALA A 117 -8.59 -2.37 14.87
CA ALA A 117 -8.92 -0.96 14.95
C ALA A 117 -10.30 -0.76 15.61
N ASP A 118 -10.68 0.49 15.84
CA ASP A 118 -12.02 0.82 16.32
C ASP A 118 -13.07 0.47 15.25
N ALA A 119 -14.23 -0.05 15.67
CA ALA A 119 -15.36 -0.34 14.78
C ALA A 119 -15.87 0.91 14.02
N ALA A 120 -15.56 2.11 14.49
CA ALA A 120 -15.88 3.38 13.82
C ALA A 120 -15.26 3.50 12.41
N ILE A 121 -14.25 2.69 12.06
CA ILE A 121 -13.70 2.69 10.69
C ILE A 121 -14.60 1.99 9.67
N VAL A 122 -15.58 1.19 10.10
CA VAL A 122 -16.37 0.34 9.18
C VAL A 122 -17.24 1.19 8.26
N ALA A 123 -18.03 2.11 8.81
CA ALA A 123 -18.92 2.93 7.99
C ALA A 123 -18.17 3.82 6.98
N PRO A 124 -17.14 4.61 7.37
CA PRO A 124 -16.36 5.38 6.39
C PRO A 124 -15.58 4.49 5.42
N GLY A 125 -15.17 3.29 5.85
CA GLY A 125 -14.49 2.33 4.99
C GLY A 125 -15.39 1.72 3.92
N LEU A 126 -16.66 1.42 4.24
CA LEU A 126 -17.65 0.99 3.25
C LEU A 126 -17.95 2.10 2.25
N ALA A 127 -18.16 3.34 2.74
CA ALA A 127 -18.36 4.50 1.87
C ALA A 127 -17.16 4.77 0.94
N ALA A 128 -15.95 4.45 1.39
CA ALA A 128 -14.75 4.59 0.57
C ALA A 128 -14.79 3.68 -0.67
N ILE A 129 -15.41 2.49 -0.60
CA ILE A 129 -15.56 1.59 -1.76
C ILE A 129 -16.33 2.28 -2.89
N ASP A 130 -17.43 2.98 -2.55
CA ASP A 130 -18.21 3.74 -3.52
C ASP A 130 -17.44 4.96 -4.04
N TRP A 131 -16.75 5.65 -3.15
CA TRP A 131 -15.91 6.78 -3.52
C TRP A 131 -14.84 6.40 -4.56
N TRP A 132 -14.12 5.28 -4.31
CA TRP A 132 -13.12 4.76 -5.23
C TRP A 132 -13.74 4.30 -6.55
N SER A 133 -14.83 3.51 -6.49
CA SER A 133 -15.49 2.98 -7.68
C SER A 133 -16.00 4.07 -8.63
N ALA A 134 -16.36 5.24 -8.11
CA ALA A 134 -16.81 6.37 -8.90
C ALA A 134 -15.66 7.15 -9.59
N ARG A 135 -14.40 6.96 -9.13
CA ARG A 135 -13.28 7.82 -9.53
C ARG A 135 -12.13 7.10 -10.20
N VAL A 136 -11.95 5.82 -9.93
CA VAL A 136 -10.83 5.04 -10.49
C VAL A 136 -11.35 3.72 -11.06
N PRO A 137 -10.74 3.22 -12.14
CA PRO A 137 -11.06 1.89 -12.68
C PRO A 137 -10.49 0.77 -11.77
N GLY A 138 -10.99 -0.45 -11.95
CA GLY A 138 -10.39 -1.65 -11.36
C GLY A 138 -10.66 -1.82 -9.86
N VAL A 139 -11.73 -1.24 -9.33
CA VAL A 139 -12.22 -1.59 -7.99
C VAL A 139 -13.00 -2.89 -8.10
N GLU A 140 -12.47 -3.94 -7.49
CA GLU A 140 -13.02 -5.30 -7.52
C GLU A 140 -13.84 -5.56 -6.25
N ARG A 141 -15.16 -5.63 -6.37
CA ARG A 141 -16.10 -5.91 -5.27
C ARG A 141 -16.32 -7.41 -5.15
N ARG A 142 -15.29 -8.15 -4.72
CA ARG A 142 -15.30 -9.61 -4.62
C ARG A 142 -15.29 -10.12 -3.19
N GLY A 143 -15.36 -9.22 -2.23
CA GLY A 143 -15.24 -9.56 -0.82
C GLY A 143 -13.82 -9.95 -0.42
N THR A 144 -13.66 -10.29 0.85
CA THR A 144 -12.41 -10.80 1.44
C THR A 144 -12.68 -12.16 2.08
N LEU A 145 -11.83 -13.15 1.77
CA LEU A 145 -11.85 -14.46 2.42
C LEU A 145 -10.79 -14.51 3.52
N VAL A 146 -11.19 -14.90 4.73
CA VAL A 146 -10.31 -15.08 5.89
C VAL A 146 -10.27 -16.56 6.25
N VAL A 147 -9.06 -17.14 6.32
CA VAL A 147 -8.84 -18.56 6.61
C VAL A 147 -7.73 -18.76 7.64
N ALA A 148 -7.68 -19.93 8.26
CA ALA A 148 -6.57 -20.35 9.10
C ALA A 148 -6.22 -21.81 8.82
N LEU A 149 -4.97 -22.18 9.01
CA LEU A 149 -4.54 -23.57 8.94
C LEU A 149 -5.25 -24.39 10.03
N SER A 150 -5.41 -25.72 9.81
CA SER A 150 -6.13 -26.59 10.75
C SER A 150 -5.59 -26.52 12.19
N ARG A 151 -4.28 -26.39 12.36
CA ARG A 151 -3.65 -26.20 13.68
C ARG A 151 -3.99 -24.89 14.36
N ASP A 152 -4.41 -23.88 13.57
CA ASP A 152 -4.72 -22.52 14.01
C ASP A 152 -6.23 -22.21 13.85
N ALA A 153 -7.10 -23.22 13.72
CA ALA A 153 -8.53 -23.06 13.44
C ALA A 153 -9.26 -22.18 14.47
N GLY A 154 -8.79 -22.14 15.71
CA GLY A 154 -9.30 -21.24 16.75
C GLY A 154 -9.18 -19.75 16.43
N GLU A 155 -8.24 -19.36 15.54
CA GLU A 155 -8.05 -17.97 15.12
C GLU A 155 -9.26 -17.46 14.31
N VAL A 156 -9.89 -18.31 13.47
CA VAL A 156 -11.10 -17.92 12.74
C VAL A 156 -12.21 -17.53 13.71
N SER A 157 -12.44 -18.32 14.76
CA SER A 157 -13.44 -18.00 15.77
C SER A 157 -13.08 -16.78 16.61
N ARG A 158 -11.80 -16.54 16.87
CA ARG A 158 -11.31 -15.34 17.56
C ARG A 158 -11.54 -14.10 16.70
N PHE A 159 -11.19 -14.17 15.42
CA PHE A 159 -11.38 -13.10 14.45
C PHE A 159 -12.87 -12.73 14.30
N ALA A 160 -13.74 -13.75 14.16
CA ALA A 160 -15.19 -13.56 14.06
C ALA A 160 -15.80 -12.85 15.28
N ARG A 161 -15.23 -13.00 16.49
CA ARG A 161 -15.73 -12.28 17.67
C ARG A 161 -15.31 -10.81 17.74
N ARG A 162 -14.29 -10.42 16.96
CA ARG A 162 -13.75 -9.05 16.93
C ARG A 162 -14.20 -8.26 15.70
N THR A 163 -14.89 -8.92 14.78
CA THR A 163 -15.34 -8.31 13.52
C THR A 163 -16.86 -8.44 13.40
N SER A 164 -17.45 -7.66 12.50
CA SER A 164 -18.87 -7.73 12.14
C SER A 164 -19.02 -7.99 10.65
N GLY A 165 -20.18 -8.51 10.20
CA GLY A 165 -20.49 -8.68 8.78
C GLY A 165 -19.84 -9.89 8.10
N GLY A 166 -19.08 -10.73 8.84
CA GLY A 166 -18.47 -11.93 8.29
C GLY A 166 -19.42 -13.14 8.30
N GLU A 167 -19.63 -13.75 7.13
CA GLU A 167 -20.31 -15.02 6.98
C GLU A 167 -19.36 -16.17 7.31
N ARG A 168 -19.81 -17.14 8.11
CA ARG A 168 -19.04 -18.36 8.42
C ARG A 168 -19.20 -19.37 7.28
N LEU A 169 -18.07 -19.85 6.81
CA LEU A 169 -17.99 -20.87 5.78
C LEU A 169 -17.41 -22.16 6.34
N ASP A 170 -17.94 -23.28 5.87
CA ASP A 170 -17.30 -24.59 5.97
C ASP A 170 -16.29 -24.81 4.81
N ALA A 171 -15.70 -25.99 4.74
CA ALA A 171 -14.75 -26.34 3.70
C ALA A 171 -15.35 -26.26 2.28
N ALA A 172 -16.63 -26.60 2.11
CA ALA A 172 -17.32 -26.54 0.84
C ALA A 172 -17.55 -25.07 0.42
N GLY A 173 -17.95 -24.21 1.34
CA GLY A 173 -18.10 -22.77 1.12
C GLY A 173 -16.77 -22.09 0.74
N VAL A 174 -15.66 -22.46 1.40
CA VAL A 174 -14.32 -21.95 1.03
C VAL A 174 -13.97 -22.40 -0.40
N ALA A 175 -14.18 -23.68 -0.74
CA ALA A 175 -13.91 -24.22 -2.07
C ALA A 175 -14.80 -23.60 -3.16
N ALA A 176 -16.04 -23.26 -2.84
CA ALA A 176 -16.96 -22.61 -3.77
C ALA A 176 -16.52 -21.17 -4.10
N LEU A 177 -15.97 -20.44 -3.11
CA LEU A 177 -15.45 -19.08 -3.31
C LEU A 177 -14.10 -19.07 -4.02
N GLU A 178 -13.19 -19.97 -3.64
CA GLU A 178 -11.83 -20.08 -4.18
C GLU A 178 -11.52 -21.57 -4.44
N PRO A 179 -11.81 -22.10 -5.64
CA PRO A 179 -11.59 -23.49 -5.98
C PRO A 179 -10.16 -23.98 -5.76
N ASP A 180 -9.17 -23.13 -5.97
CA ASP A 180 -7.75 -23.44 -5.73
C ASP A 180 -7.43 -23.69 -4.25
N LEU A 181 -8.31 -23.30 -3.34
CA LEU A 181 -8.18 -23.56 -1.91
C LEU A 181 -8.98 -24.80 -1.46
N ALA A 182 -9.59 -25.54 -2.37
CA ALA A 182 -10.38 -26.74 -2.05
C ALA A 182 -9.56 -27.77 -1.26
N GLY A 183 -10.16 -28.29 -0.17
CA GLY A 183 -9.53 -29.29 0.69
C GLY A 183 -8.42 -28.78 1.61
N ARG A 184 -8.09 -27.49 1.56
CA ARG A 184 -6.97 -26.92 2.36
C ARG A 184 -7.43 -26.35 3.69
N PHE A 185 -8.65 -25.81 3.75
CA PHE A 185 -9.19 -25.13 4.93
C PHE A 185 -10.52 -25.72 5.32
N ALA A 186 -10.67 -26.09 6.58
CA ALA A 186 -11.89 -26.66 7.12
C ALA A 186 -13.00 -25.63 7.35
N ALA A 187 -12.62 -24.35 7.50
CA ALA A 187 -13.54 -23.25 7.76
C ALA A 187 -12.92 -21.92 7.34
N GLY A 188 -13.76 -20.92 7.12
CA GLY A 188 -13.38 -19.55 6.83
C GLY A 188 -14.43 -18.54 7.28
N LEU A 189 -14.13 -17.26 7.05
CA LEU A 189 -15.08 -16.15 7.11
C LEU A 189 -15.03 -15.40 5.79
N PHE A 190 -16.21 -15.05 5.29
CA PHE A 190 -16.34 -14.27 4.07
C PHE A 190 -16.99 -12.93 4.37
N PHE A 191 -16.38 -11.86 3.92
CA PHE A 191 -16.86 -10.49 4.05
C PHE A 191 -17.25 -9.98 2.66
N ALA A 192 -18.52 -10.17 2.30
CA ALA A 192 -19.01 -9.92 0.95
C ALA A 192 -18.97 -8.45 0.52
N ASP A 193 -19.15 -7.53 1.46
CA ASP A 193 -19.21 -6.08 1.22
C ASP A 193 -17.83 -5.43 1.05
N GLU A 194 -16.75 -6.20 1.18
CA GLU A 194 -15.40 -5.71 1.01
C GLU A 194 -14.97 -5.74 -0.46
N ALA A 195 -13.92 -4.96 -0.76
CA ALA A 195 -13.39 -4.82 -2.09
C ALA A 195 -11.86 -4.71 -2.06
N HIS A 196 -11.25 -4.66 -3.25
CA HIS A 196 -9.85 -4.34 -3.41
C HIS A 196 -9.60 -3.57 -4.72
N LEU A 197 -8.45 -2.96 -4.80
CA LEU A 197 -7.96 -2.25 -5.99
C LEU A 197 -6.44 -2.40 -6.11
N ASP A 198 -5.90 -2.09 -7.28
CA ASP A 198 -4.46 -1.88 -7.40
C ASP A 198 -4.12 -0.44 -6.96
N PRO A 199 -3.34 -0.26 -5.88
CA PRO A 199 -2.95 1.06 -5.39
C PRO A 199 -2.26 1.93 -6.42
N ARG A 200 -1.44 1.34 -7.28
CA ARG A 200 -0.66 2.07 -8.28
C ARG A 200 -1.55 2.61 -9.38
N LEU A 201 -2.41 1.76 -9.92
CA LEU A 201 -3.41 2.18 -10.90
C LEU A 201 -4.38 3.21 -10.32
N ALA A 202 -4.80 3.04 -9.07
CA ALA A 202 -5.69 3.98 -8.41
C ALA A 202 -5.03 5.36 -8.21
N LEU A 203 -3.77 5.42 -7.76
CA LEU A 203 -3.05 6.68 -7.60
C LEU A 203 -2.79 7.36 -8.95
N GLN A 204 -2.46 6.60 -9.99
CA GLN A 204 -2.30 7.12 -11.34
C GLN A 204 -3.61 7.73 -11.88
N ALA A 205 -4.71 6.97 -11.77
CA ALA A 205 -6.03 7.44 -12.22
C ALA A 205 -6.50 8.69 -11.45
N LEU A 206 -6.23 8.77 -10.13
CA LEU A 206 -6.51 9.99 -9.37
C LEU A 206 -5.66 11.18 -9.83
N ALA A 207 -4.38 10.97 -10.12
CA ALA A 207 -3.50 12.04 -10.60
C ALA A 207 -3.95 12.55 -11.99
N GLU A 208 -4.34 11.64 -12.90
CA GLU A 208 -4.89 11.98 -14.22
C GLU A 208 -6.22 12.75 -14.06
N ARG A 209 -7.12 12.25 -13.20
CA ARG A 209 -8.39 12.93 -12.91
C ARG A 209 -8.17 14.33 -12.33
N PHE A 210 -7.24 14.47 -11.39
CA PHE A 210 -6.88 15.77 -10.79
C PHE A 210 -6.43 16.78 -11.85
N VAL A 211 -5.54 16.36 -12.75
CA VAL A 211 -5.07 17.22 -13.87
C VAL A 211 -6.21 17.54 -14.84
N ALA A 212 -7.07 16.57 -15.16
CA ALA A 212 -8.24 16.77 -16.03
C ALA A 212 -9.26 17.77 -15.42
N LEU A 213 -9.34 17.86 -14.10
CA LEU A 213 -10.15 18.85 -13.38
C LEU A 213 -9.47 20.24 -13.30
N GLY A 214 -8.33 20.45 -13.94
CA GLY A 214 -7.61 21.74 -13.94
C GLY A 214 -6.61 21.90 -12.80
N GLY A 215 -6.38 20.86 -12.00
CA GLY A 215 -5.37 20.86 -10.94
C GLY A 215 -3.94 20.87 -11.49
N THR A 216 -3.00 21.45 -10.74
CA THR A 216 -1.57 21.47 -11.11
C THR A 216 -0.81 20.45 -10.28
N LEU A 217 -0.26 19.40 -10.92
CA LEU A 217 0.62 18.41 -10.29
C LEU A 217 2.09 18.76 -10.58
N SER A 218 2.87 19.02 -9.53
CA SER A 218 4.28 19.40 -9.59
C SER A 218 5.14 18.31 -8.93
N LEU A 219 5.60 17.35 -9.72
CA LEU A 219 6.56 16.32 -9.30
C LEU A 219 7.99 16.86 -9.32
N ASN A 220 8.92 16.09 -8.72
CA ASN A 220 10.33 16.49 -8.56
C ASN A 220 10.49 17.88 -7.91
N THR A 221 9.57 18.23 -7.01
CA THR A 221 9.49 19.55 -6.40
C THR A 221 9.42 19.41 -4.87
N ALA A 222 10.57 19.49 -4.24
CA ALA A 222 10.66 19.47 -2.77
C ALA A 222 10.30 20.85 -2.21
N VAL A 223 9.22 20.93 -1.45
CA VAL A 223 8.78 22.14 -0.78
C VAL A 223 8.68 21.93 0.73
N ASP A 224 9.05 22.93 1.49
CA ASP A 224 8.75 23.00 2.92
C ASP A 224 7.39 23.71 3.08
N PRO A 225 6.38 23.07 3.66
CA PRO A 225 5.07 23.69 3.87
C PRO A 225 5.14 25.00 4.63
N LYS A 226 6.02 25.12 5.65
CA LYS A 226 6.17 26.35 6.44
C LYS A 226 6.69 27.52 5.59
N ARG A 227 7.70 27.25 4.78
CA ARG A 227 8.28 28.25 3.89
C ARG A 227 7.29 28.63 2.78
N LEU A 228 6.61 27.65 2.20
CA LEU A 228 5.62 27.88 1.16
C LEU A 228 4.48 28.77 1.65
N GLY A 229 3.97 28.54 2.88
CA GLY A 229 2.95 29.40 3.50
C GLY A 229 3.40 30.83 3.73
N ALA A 230 4.65 31.03 4.14
CA ALA A 230 5.20 32.37 4.33
C ALA A 230 5.42 33.14 3.02
N GLU A 231 5.79 32.44 1.93
CA GLU A 231 6.12 33.07 0.64
C GLU A 231 4.89 33.36 -0.24
N LYS A 232 3.93 32.46 -0.26
CA LYS A 232 2.81 32.54 -1.23
C LYS A 232 1.48 32.97 -0.60
N GLY A 233 1.37 32.90 0.71
CA GLY A 233 0.05 32.99 1.36
C GLY A 233 -0.86 31.84 0.93
N GLY A 234 -2.14 31.93 1.25
CA GLY A 234 -3.14 30.89 0.91
C GLY A 234 -3.14 29.73 1.89
N GLN A 235 -3.95 28.72 1.58
CA GLN A 235 -4.15 27.56 2.44
C GLN A 235 -3.15 26.44 2.07
N ILE A 236 -2.44 25.93 3.08
CA ILE A 236 -1.45 24.85 2.92
C ILE A 236 -1.95 23.59 3.62
N VAL A 237 -1.78 22.43 2.96
CA VAL A 237 -2.07 21.13 3.59
C VAL A 237 -0.85 20.23 3.48
N ASP A 238 -0.31 19.82 4.63
CA ASP A 238 0.81 18.87 4.72
C ASP A 238 0.30 17.42 4.68
N CYS A 239 0.50 16.75 3.55
CA CYS A 239 0.17 15.34 3.30
C CYS A 239 1.43 14.47 3.11
N ARG A 240 2.60 14.89 3.63
CA ARG A 240 3.90 14.23 3.37
C ARG A 240 4.06 12.85 4.02
N GLY A 241 3.06 12.36 4.73
CA GLY A 241 3.11 11.04 5.36
C GLY A 241 4.30 10.91 6.33
N ALA A 242 5.08 9.84 6.21
CA ALA A 242 6.24 9.59 7.07
C ALA A 242 7.38 10.63 6.94
N ALA A 243 7.35 11.50 5.92
CA ALA A 243 8.30 12.59 5.76
C ALA A 243 7.91 13.87 6.52
N ALA A 244 6.72 13.94 7.10
CA ALA A 244 6.31 15.04 7.96
C ALA A 244 7.15 15.11 9.24
N THR A 245 7.29 16.31 9.77
CA THR A 245 8.13 16.59 10.96
C THR A 245 7.32 16.65 12.26
N ASP A 246 6.11 16.08 12.27
CA ASP A 246 5.28 15.99 13.45
C ASP A 246 5.91 15.02 14.47
N PRO A 247 6.24 15.48 15.71
CA PRO A 247 6.87 14.65 16.73
C PRO A 247 5.94 13.53 17.27
N ALA A 248 4.62 13.68 17.14
CA ALA A 248 3.66 12.66 17.53
C ALA A 248 3.54 11.52 16.50
N LEU A 249 4.15 11.71 15.32
CA LEU A 249 4.09 10.75 14.23
C LEU A 249 5.23 9.73 14.34
N ARG A 250 4.90 8.48 14.62
CA ARG A 250 5.85 7.36 14.53
C ARG A 250 5.88 6.78 13.11
N ARG A 251 6.94 6.06 12.83
CA ARG A 251 7.15 5.39 11.55
C ARG A 251 7.11 3.87 11.75
N VAL A 252 6.21 3.21 11.04
CA VAL A 252 6.10 1.74 11.09
C VAL A 252 6.49 1.18 9.73
N ARG A 253 7.59 0.43 9.73
CA ARG A 253 8.10 -0.20 8.52
C ARG A 253 7.18 -1.33 8.09
N GLY A 254 6.81 -1.34 6.82
CA GLY A 254 6.08 -2.41 6.15
C GLY A 254 6.83 -2.92 4.95
N GLU A 255 6.92 -4.23 4.82
CA GLU A 255 7.61 -4.92 3.75
C GLU A 255 6.64 -5.84 3.01
N MET A 256 6.78 -5.94 1.69
CA MET A 256 5.87 -6.66 0.81
C MET A 256 6.61 -7.33 -0.35
N LEU A 257 5.95 -8.30 -0.97
CA LEU A 257 6.40 -8.95 -2.19
C LEU A 257 5.31 -8.86 -3.26
N ILE A 258 5.72 -8.79 -4.53
CA ILE A 258 4.88 -9.15 -5.67
C ILE A 258 5.41 -10.48 -6.22
N LEU A 259 4.53 -11.47 -6.29
CA LEU A 259 4.85 -12.77 -6.88
C LEU A 259 4.17 -12.92 -8.23
N SER A 260 4.87 -13.55 -9.16
CA SER A 260 4.30 -14.06 -10.41
C SER A 260 4.06 -15.55 -10.26
N ALA A 261 2.80 -15.94 -10.16
CA ALA A 261 2.35 -17.31 -9.94
C ALA A 261 1.19 -17.66 -10.90
N PRO A 262 1.45 -17.82 -12.20
CA PRO A 262 0.40 -18.04 -13.20
C PRO A 262 -0.40 -19.35 -12.99
N GLY A 263 0.14 -20.30 -12.21
CA GLY A 263 -0.54 -21.53 -11.83
C GLY A 263 -1.42 -21.41 -10.59
N VAL A 264 -1.56 -20.22 -9.99
CA VAL A 264 -2.44 -19.96 -8.86
C VAL A 264 -3.59 -19.08 -9.32
N SER A 265 -4.82 -19.46 -8.94
CA SER A 265 -6.04 -18.75 -9.32
C SER A 265 -6.81 -18.33 -8.07
N LEU A 266 -6.53 -17.13 -7.56
CA LEU A 266 -7.32 -16.49 -6.51
C LEU A 266 -8.00 -15.25 -7.08
N SER A 267 -9.31 -15.12 -6.82
CA SER A 267 -10.14 -14.07 -7.41
C SER A 267 -10.36 -12.87 -6.47
N ARG A 268 -10.00 -13.00 -5.21
CA ARG A 268 -10.21 -12.01 -4.15
C ARG A 268 -9.05 -11.96 -3.16
N PRO A 269 -8.94 -10.95 -2.30
CA PRO A 269 -8.02 -10.96 -1.19
C PRO A 269 -8.29 -12.16 -0.27
N VAL A 270 -7.22 -12.90 0.03
CA VAL A 270 -7.26 -14.00 1.00
C VAL A 270 -6.36 -13.64 2.18
N ARG A 271 -6.93 -13.64 3.38
CA ARG A 271 -6.23 -13.36 4.63
C ARG A 271 -5.99 -14.66 5.38
N LEU A 272 -4.72 -15.05 5.51
CA LEU A 272 -4.31 -16.19 6.32
C LEU A 272 -4.05 -15.70 7.75
N LEU A 273 -4.87 -16.18 8.67
CA LEU A 273 -4.64 -15.96 10.10
C LEU A 273 -3.53 -16.87 10.58
N HIS A 274 -2.52 -16.29 11.18
CA HIS A 274 -1.43 -17.02 11.81
C HIS A 274 -0.95 -16.23 13.03
N PRO A 275 -0.72 -16.87 14.20
CA PRO A 275 -0.39 -16.16 15.43
C PRO A 275 0.86 -15.28 15.36
N ARG A 276 1.85 -15.65 14.52
CA ARG A 276 3.13 -14.94 14.38
C ARG A 276 3.35 -14.29 13.02
N HIS A 277 2.81 -14.88 11.95
CA HIS A 277 3.07 -14.45 10.57
C HIS A 277 1.76 -14.34 9.78
N PRO A 278 0.87 -13.39 10.18
CA PRO A 278 -0.35 -13.17 9.40
C PRO A 278 0.00 -12.66 8.01
N LEU A 279 -0.70 -13.18 7.00
CA LEU A 279 -0.50 -12.83 5.61
C LEU A 279 -1.81 -12.37 5.00
N TYR A 280 -1.75 -11.43 4.09
CA TYR A 280 -2.79 -11.26 3.07
C TYR A 280 -2.18 -11.37 1.68
N VAL A 281 -2.92 -12.04 0.80
CA VAL A 281 -2.59 -12.18 -0.62
C VAL A 281 -3.66 -11.44 -1.41
N VAL A 282 -3.26 -10.49 -2.24
CA VAL A 282 -4.17 -9.67 -3.04
C VAL A 282 -3.86 -9.88 -4.52
N PRO A 283 -4.81 -10.38 -5.32
CA PRO A 283 -4.61 -10.53 -6.76
C PRO A 283 -4.41 -9.17 -7.44
N ARG A 284 -3.52 -9.17 -8.45
CA ARG A 284 -3.19 -8.01 -9.29
C ARG A 284 -3.50 -8.26 -10.77
N GLY A 285 -4.19 -9.34 -11.07
CA GLY A 285 -4.41 -9.82 -12.43
C GLY A 285 -3.17 -10.46 -13.07
N ARG A 286 -3.36 -11.17 -14.16
CA ARG A 286 -2.30 -11.82 -14.96
C ARG A 286 -1.37 -12.74 -14.15
N GLY A 287 -1.88 -13.41 -13.11
CA GLY A 287 -1.09 -14.28 -12.24
C GLY A 287 -0.14 -13.54 -11.30
N LEU A 288 -0.28 -12.23 -11.15
CA LEU A 288 0.46 -11.45 -10.16
C LEU A 288 -0.32 -11.35 -8.85
N PHE A 289 0.41 -11.48 -7.74
CA PHE A 289 -0.15 -11.42 -6.38
C PHE A 289 0.72 -10.55 -5.48
N MET A 290 0.10 -9.61 -4.80
CA MET A 290 0.75 -8.86 -3.75
C MET A 290 0.62 -9.60 -2.43
N LEU A 291 1.74 -9.83 -1.77
CA LEU A 291 1.85 -10.43 -0.44
C LEU A 291 2.21 -9.38 0.58
N GLY A 292 1.44 -9.30 1.64
CA GLY A 292 1.70 -8.30 2.68
C GLY A 292 1.21 -8.71 4.06
N ALA A 293 1.64 -8.02 4.99
CA ALA A 293 2.82 -7.20 5.02
C ALA A 293 3.37 -7.21 6.46
N THR A 294 4.65 -7.02 6.59
CA THR A 294 5.24 -6.90 7.94
C THR A 294 4.79 -5.62 8.65
N GLU A 295 4.82 -5.66 9.96
CA GLU A 295 4.58 -4.52 10.85
C GLU A 295 5.77 -4.43 11.82
N ILE A 296 6.74 -3.57 11.50
CA ILE A 296 7.99 -3.46 12.26
C ILE A 296 8.08 -2.04 12.82
N GLU A 297 8.12 -1.91 14.12
CA GLU A 297 8.33 -0.61 14.80
C GLU A 297 9.76 -0.13 14.55
N SER A 298 9.96 0.51 13.40
CA SER A 298 11.26 1.00 12.95
C SER A 298 11.10 2.12 11.95
N ALA A 299 11.97 3.12 12.05
CA ALA A 299 12.13 4.20 11.07
C ALA A 299 13.23 3.88 10.04
N ALA A 300 13.82 2.69 10.07
CA ALA A 300 14.88 2.33 9.15
C ALA A 300 14.36 2.29 7.71
N ALA A 301 14.97 3.07 6.84
CA ALA A 301 14.79 3.00 5.40
C ALA A 301 15.76 1.97 4.83
N GLY A 302 15.42 1.35 3.70
CA GLY A 302 16.28 0.38 3.03
C GLY A 302 15.47 -0.78 2.45
N PRO A 303 16.11 -1.72 1.76
CA PRO A 303 15.46 -2.87 1.13
C PRO A 303 14.81 -3.79 2.16
N ILE A 304 13.94 -4.68 1.69
CA ILE A 304 13.33 -5.73 2.49
C ILE A 304 14.40 -6.62 3.12
N THR A 305 14.14 -7.11 4.34
CA THR A 305 15.06 -8.02 5.02
C THR A 305 14.87 -9.46 4.56
N ALA A 306 15.94 -10.27 4.59
CA ALA A 306 15.85 -11.71 4.29
C ALA A 306 14.83 -12.42 5.21
N ARG A 307 14.76 -12.05 6.50
CA ARG A 307 13.76 -12.58 7.42
C ARG A 307 12.35 -12.35 6.93
N SER A 308 12.02 -11.11 6.54
CA SER A 308 10.67 -10.77 6.07
C SER A 308 10.32 -11.48 4.76
N VAL A 309 11.28 -11.64 3.85
CA VAL A 309 11.08 -12.44 2.63
C VAL A 309 10.71 -13.88 3.00
N MET A 310 11.49 -14.51 3.89
CA MET A 310 11.22 -15.89 4.34
C MET A 310 9.85 -16.02 5.03
N ASP A 311 9.50 -15.08 5.92
CA ASP A 311 8.23 -15.11 6.64
C ASP A 311 7.04 -15.00 5.68
N LEU A 312 7.08 -14.06 4.73
CA LEU A 312 6.05 -13.86 3.74
C LEU A 312 5.92 -15.05 2.78
N LEU A 313 7.04 -15.59 2.27
CA LEU A 313 7.03 -16.75 1.38
C LEU A 313 6.54 -18.02 2.08
N ASN A 314 7.01 -18.29 3.31
CA ASN A 314 6.55 -19.43 4.08
C ASN A 314 5.03 -19.39 4.34
N ALA A 315 4.50 -18.21 4.67
CA ALA A 315 3.07 -18.03 4.86
C ALA A 315 2.29 -18.18 3.54
N ALA A 316 2.83 -17.70 2.42
CA ALA A 316 2.22 -17.86 1.10
C ALA A 316 2.17 -19.32 0.66
N VAL A 317 3.25 -20.08 0.82
CA VAL A 317 3.30 -21.53 0.51
C VAL A 317 2.35 -22.31 1.43
N ALA A 318 2.23 -21.91 2.70
CA ALA A 318 1.26 -22.50 3.61
C ALA A 318 -0.20 -22.22 3.18
N LEU A 319 -0.48 -21.05 2.61
CA LEU A 319 -1.77 -20.71 2.03
C LEU A 319 -2.04 -21.56 0.78
N HIS A 320 -1.11 -21.54 -0.19
CA HIS A 320 -1.23 -22.28 -1.44
C HIS A 320 0.13 -22.76 -1.94
N PRO A 321 0.35 -24.09 -2.16
CA PRO A 321 1.68 -24.64 -2.51
C PRO A 321 2.22 -24.11 -3.84
N GLY A 322 1.37 -23.69 -4.77
CA GLY A 322 1.77 -23.08 -6.04
C GLY A 322 2.60 -21.79 -5.87
N PHE A 323 2.54 -21.14 -4.71
CA PHE A 323 3.44 -20.02 -4.43
C PHE A 323 4.90 -20.44 -4.19
N GLY A 324 5.15 -21.73 -3.97
CA GLY A 324 6.51 -22.26 -3.87
C GLY A 324 7.30 -22.19 -5.17
N GLU A 325 6.58 -22.24 -6.31
CA GLU A 325 7.15 -22.16 -7.66
C GLU A 325 7.01 -20.77 -8.28
N ALA A 326 6.50 -19.79 -7.51
CA ALA A 326 6.32 -18.44 -8.00
C ALA A 326 7.65 -17.68 -8.14
N ALA A 327 7.79 -16.88 -9.18
CA ALA A 327 8.89 -15.94 -9.29
C ALA A 327 8.62 -14.71 -8.40
N ILE A 328 9.65 -14.22 -7.71
CA ILE A 328 9.59 -12.93 -7.01
C ILE A 328 9.75 -11.84 -8.07
N ALA A 329 8.65 -11.21 -8.45
CA ALA A 329 8.64 -10.15 -9.46
C ALA A 329 9.11 -8.81 -8.88
N GLU A 330 8.80 -8.52 -7.60
CA GLU A 330 9.20 -7.28 -6.95
C GLU A 330 9.26 -7.45 -5.42
N THR A 331 10.13 -6.68 -4.81
CA THR A 331 10.20 -6.53 -3.35
C THR A 331 10.04 -5.07 -2.96
N GLY A 332 9.33 -4.79 -1.87
CA GLY A 332 9.11 -3.42 -1.42
C GLY A 332 9.22 -3.24 0.08
N ALA A 333 9.72 -2.09 0.49
CA ALA A 333 9.75 -1.67 1.88
C ALA A 333 9.42 -0.18 1.99
N GLY A 334 8.51 0.17 2.88
CA GLY A 334 8.06 1.56 3.07
C GLY A 334 7.76 1.88 4.53
N LEU A 335 7.71 3.16 4.85
CA LEU A 335 7.41 3.65 6.18
C LEU A 335 5.97 4.18 6.23
N ARG A 336 5.14 3.55 7.04
CA ARG A 336 3.78 4.00 7.30
C ARG A 336 3.80 5.08 8.38
N PRO A 337 3.15 6.24 8.16
CA PRO A 337 2.96 7.24 9.20
C PRO A 337 1.86 6.79 10.17
N ALA A 338 2.11 6.78 11.46
CA ALA A 338 1.14 6.38 12.47
C ALA A 338 1.19 7.26 13.71
N PHE A 339 0.04 7.65 14.23
CA PHE A 339 -0.09 8.16 15.60
C PHE A 339 -0.19 7.02 16.62
N ALA A 340 -0.13 7.33 17.88
CA ALA A 340 -0.12 6.32 18.95
C ALA A 340 -1.35 5.39 18.93
N ASP A 341 -2.51 5.91 18.56
CA ASP A 341 -3.78 5.20 18.43
C ASP A 341 -4.02 4.55 17.06
N ASN A 342 -3.07 4.68 16.11
CA ASN A 342 -3.19 4.23 14.73
C ASN A 342 -4.33 4.87 13.91
N LEU A 343 -4.93 5.95 14.36
CA LEU A 343 -5.99 6.67 13.66
C LEU A 343 -5.43 7.90 12.94
N PRO A 344 -5.89 8.20 11.72
CA PRO A 344 -5.50 9.40 11.01
C PRO A 344 -6.07 10.66 11.67
N ARG A 345 -5.41 11.79 11.42
CA ARG A 345 -5.82 13.08 11.95
C ARG A 345 -5.74 14.17 10.91
N ILE A 346 -6.67 15.12 11.04
CA ILE A 346 -6.57 16.45 10.45
C ILE A 346 -6.05 17.34 11.57
N GLY A 347 -4.77 17.68 11.52
CA GLY A 347 -4.14 18.59 12.45
C GLY A 347 -4.23 20.02 11.99
N GLU A 348 -4.34 20.96 12.93
CA GLU A 348 -4.33 22.40 12.70
C GLU A 348 -3.02 23.00 13.26
N GLY A 349 -2.47 23.99 12.59
CA GLY A 349 -1.27 24.67 13.03
C GLY A 349 -0.58 25.43 11.91
N ALA A 350 0.50 26.14 12.22
CA ALA A 350 1.30 26.79 11.20
C ALA A 350 2.11 25.74 10.41
N PRO A 351 2.02 25.72 9.07
CA PRO A 351 1.51 26.76 8.17
C PRO A 351 0.05 26.59 7.71
N GLY A 352 -0.75 25.67 8.27
CA GLY A 352 -2.12 25.39 7.86
C GLY A 352 -2.58 24.04 8.37
N LEU A 353 -3.27 23.25 7.55
CA LEU A 353 -3.71 21.91 7.92
C LEU A 353 -2.63 20.85 7.68
N SER A 354 -2.72 19.77 8.42
CA SER A 354 -2.03 18.52 8.09
C SER A 354 -3.06 17.38 7.98
N LEU A 355 -2.83 16.46 7.04
CA LEU A 355 -3.66 15.28 6.84
C LEU A 355 -2.73 14.06 6.84
N ASN A 356 -2.64 13.35 7.97
CA ASN A 356 -1.60 12.35 8.17
C ASN A 356 -2.00 11.24 9.16
N GLY A 357 -1.08 10.26 9.35
CA GLY A 357 -1.26 9.19 10.35
C GLY A 357 -2.12 8.03 9.88
N PHE A 358 -2.30 7.85 8.59
CA PHE A 358 -3.18 6.80 8.03
C PHE A 358 -2.73 5.37 8.30
N TYR A 359 -1.48 5.15 8.69
CA TYR A 359 -0.95 3.83 9.04
C TYR A 359 -1.26 2.78 7.97
N ARG A 360 -2.16 1.83 8.26
CA ARG A 360 -2.59 0.77 7.33
C ARG A 360 -3.85 1.15 6.55
N HIS A 361 -4.55 2.19 6.97
CA HIS A 361 -5.92 2.50 6.54
C HIS A 361 -5.96 3.59 5.45
N GLY A 362 -4.84 3.84 4.73
CA GLY A 362 -4.76 4.91 3.76
C GLY A 362 -5.87 4.87 2.72
N PHE A 363 -6.00 3.77 1.99
CA PHE A 363 -7.06 3.64 0.97
C PHE A 363 -8.46 3.54 1.58
N LEU A 364 -8.57 3.06 2.82
CA LEU A 364 -9.84 2.89 3.50
C LEU A 364 -10.42 4.20 4.04
N LEU A 365 -9.57 5.08 4.57
CA LEU A 365 -10.03 6.29 5.29
C LEU A 365 -9.71 7.60 4.59
N ALA A 366 -8.77 7.62 3.61
CA ALA A 366 -8.41 8.86 2.95
C ALA A 366 -9.60 9.58 2.29
N PRO A 367 -10.59 8.90 1.66
CA PRO A 367 -11.77 9.59 1.12
C PRO A 367 -12.56 10.38 2.17
N ALA A 368 -12.88 9.76 3.32
CA ALA A 368 -13.64 10.42 4.38
C ALA A 368 -12.88 11.60 5.00
N PHE A 369 -11.57 11.41 5.23
CA PHE A 369 -10.73 12.47 5.79
C PHE A 369 -10.44 13.59 4.78
N ALA A 370 -10.37 13.29 3.49
CA ALA A 370 -10.26 14.29 2.43
C ALA A 370 -11.51 15.16 2.37
N THR A 371 -12.71 14.58 2.46
CA THR A 371 -13.98 15.32 2.54
C THR A 371 -13.99 16.23 3.77
N ALA A 372 -13.68 15.69 4.95
CA ALA A 372 -13.64 16.48 6.18
C ALA A 372 -12.58 17.59 6.16
N ALA A 373 -11.44 17.38 5.52
CA ALA A 373 -10.40 18.39 5.34
C ALA A 373 -10.86 19.49 4.34
N ALA A 374 -11.50 19.10 3.24
CA ALA A 374 -12.08 20.05 2.29
C ALA A 374 -13.16 20.93 2.95
N ASP A 375 -14.06 20.35 3.73
CA ASP A 375 -15.08 21.09 4.47
C ASP A 375 -14.47 22.12 5.44
N ARG A 376 -13.35 21.78 6.10
CA ARG A 376 -12.64 22.74 6.97
C ARG A 376 -11.98 23.87 6.20
N LEU A 377 -11.34 23.54 5.07
CA LEU A 377 -10.68 24.53 4.21
C LEU A 377 -11.66 25.52 3.59
N LEU A 378 -12.91 25.09 3.38
CA LEU A 378 -13.94 25.86 2.69
C LEU A 378 -15.02 26.43 3.65
N ALA A 379 -14.88 26.23 4.97
CA ALA A 379 -15.88 26.64 5.95
C ALA A 379 -16.18 28.15 5.91
N ASP A 380 -15.17 28.97 5.60
CA ASP A 380 -15.29 30.44 5.56
C ASP A 380 -15.53 30.97 4.13
N VAL A 381 -15.74 30.09 3.12
CA VAL A 381 -15.99 30.50 1.74
C VAL A 381 -17.50 30.74 1.55
N PRO A 382 -17.95 31.98 1.20
CA PRO A 382 -19.35 32.25 0.95
C PRO A 382 -19.91 31.36 -0.16
N GLY A 383 -21.04 30.70 0.12
CA GLY A 383 -21.73 29.84 -0.86
C GLY A 383 -21.29 28.39 -0.89
N HIS A 384 -20.30 27.96 -0.10
CA HIS A 384 -19.91 26.56 0.01
C HIS A 384 -21.01 25.74 0.71
N ARG A 385 -21.56 24.73 0.01
CA ARG A 385 -22.51 23.77 0.59
C ARG A 385 -21.73 22.60 1.16
N ARG A 386 -21.85 22.35 2.47
CA ARG A 386 -21.34 21.11 3.07
C ARG A 386 -21.99 19.92 2.36
N VAL A 387 -21.16 18.98 1.91
CA VAL A 387 -21.65 17.70 1.39
C VAL A 387 -22.08 16.89 2.62
N ALA A 388 -23.38 16.64 2.73
CA ALA A 388 -23.99 15.87 3.83
C ALA A 388 -23.69 14.38 3.71
#